data_e9cbb3dfa86f3323d47d7c8223fa86f6
#
_entry.id   e9cbb3dfa86f3323d47d7c8223fa86f6
#
_cell.length_a   1.000
_cell.length_b   1.000
_cell.length_c   1.000
_cell.angle_alpha   90.00
_cell.angle_beta   90.00
_cell.angle_gamma   90.00
#
_symmetry.space_group_name_H-M   'P 1'
#
loop_
_entity.id
_entity.type
_entity.pdbx_description
1 polymer ?
#
loop_
_entity_poly.entity_id
_entity_poly.type
_entity_poly.pdbx_seq_one_letter_code
_entity_poly.pdbx_strand_id
1 'polypeptide(L)'
;DVKLIKEMNMNAVRSHYPPDEHFLDACDSLGLLYIDELAGWQNAYDTSTGTRLVREMLTRDVNHPCIVLWSNGNEGGWNTAVDSLFRTYDPQKRHVIHPWADFDELDTHHYPAYLTGVARFTNGYKVFMPAEFMHGQYDQGHGAGLEDFWANYTSHPLFAGGFMWAFSDEAVRRSDRNGQLDSDKFNAPDGIVGPYREREGSVYTVREVWAPIQFRQLYITPSFRGEFALTNTYLYTNLRDCRMNYRLYRYPSPLREEA
;
A
#
# COMPACT_ATOMS: atom_id res chain seq x y z
N ASP A 1 -5.95 10.83 7.28
CA ASP A 1 -5.10 9.91 6.53
C ASP A 1 -5.92 9.03 5.58
N VAL A 2 -6.93 8.27 6.04
CA VAL A 2 -7.71 7.32 5.21
C VAL A 2 -8.26 7.95 3.94
N LYS A 3 -8.84 9.16 4.00
CA LYS A 3 -9.32 9.88 2.81
C LYS A 3 -8.20 10.19 1.83
N LEU A 4 -7.05 10.64 2.32
CA LEU A 4 -5.89 10.98 1.48
C LEU A 4 -5.33 9.73 0.79
N ILE A 5 -5.24 8.62 1.51
CA ILE A 5 -4.85 7.31 0.98
C ILE A 5 -5.80 6.89 -0.17
N LYS A 6 -7.10 7.01 0.05
CA LYS A 6 -8.12 6.74 -0.99
C LYS A 6 -8.02 7.69 -2.19
N GLU A 7 -7.70 8.96 -1.98
CA GLU A 7 -7.49 9.92 -3.07
C GLU A 7 -6.29 9.57 -3.96
N MET A 8 -5.34 8.83 -3.43
CA MET A 8 -4.19 8.29 -4.18
C MET A 8 -4.48 6.94 -4.85
N ASN A 9 -5.74 6.51 -4.88
CA ASN A 9 -6.19 5.22 -5.44
C ASN A 9 -5.65 3.98 -4.71
N MET A 10 -5.11 4.13 -3.52
CA MET A 10 -4.75 3.00 -2.67
C MET A 10 -6.00 2.32 -2.13
N ASN A 11 -5.96 1.01 -2.00
CA ASN A 11 -7.08 0.20 -1.51
C ASN A 11 -6.77 -0.63 -0.27
N ALA A 12 -5.53 -0.63 0.17
CA ALA A 12 -5.10 -1.36 1.36
C ALA A 12 -4.00 -0.61 2.12
N VAL A 13 -3.92 -0.86 3.41
CA VAL A 13 -2.89 -0.34 4.32
C VAL A 13 -2.40 -1.44 5.23
N ARG A 14 -1.13 -1.40 5.57
CA ARG A 14 -0.49 -2.17 6.64
C ARG A 14 0.19 -1.21 7.61
N SER A 15 0.24 -1.54 8.88
CA SER A 15 1.03 -0.83 9.88
C SER A 15 1.77 -1.80 10.78
N HIS A 16 2.88 -1.36 11.42
CA HIS A 16 3.66 -2.18 12.35
C HIS A 16 3.00 -2.37 13.72
N TYR A 17 1.96 -1.61 14.00
CA TYR A 17 1.30 -1.58 15.29
C TYR A 17 -0.21 -1.55 15.10
N PRO A 18 -0.98 -2.18 16.01
CA PRO A 18 -2.42 -2.04 15.98
C PRO A 18 -2.82 -0.55 15.99
N PRO A 19 -3.68 -0.13 15.08
CA PRO A 19 -4.03 1.28 14.93
C PRO A 19 -5.00 1.74 16.01
N ASP A 20 -5.27 3.05 16.02
CA ASP A 20 -6.41 3.60 16.76
C ASP A 20 -7.73 3.05 16.19
N GLU A 21 -8.70 2.76 17.05
CA GLU A 21 -10.03 2.23 16.64
C GLU A 21 -10.74 3.13 15.63
N HIS A 22 -10.63 4.46 15.77
CA HIS A 22 -11.21 5.39 14.81
C HIS A 22 -10.58 5.29 13.42
N PHE A 23 -9.33 4.85 13.33
CA PHE A 23 -8.71 4.57 12.04
C PHE A 23 -9.37 3.36 11.37
N LEU A 24 -9.62 2.29 12.12
CA LEU A 24 -10.33 1.11 11.63
C LEU A 24 -11.78 1.44 11.24
N ASP A 25 -12.51 2.22 12.06
CA ASP A 25 -13.85 2.71 11.73
C ASP A 25 -13.86 3.50 10.41
N ALA A 26 -12.84 4.31 10.19
CA ALA A 26 -12.71 5.06 8.95
C ALA A 26 -12.39 4.15 7.75
N CYS A 27 -11.56 3.11 7.95
CA CYS A 27 -11.29 2.11 6.93
C CYS A 27 -12.56 1.33 6.56
N ASP A 28 -13.33 0.89 7.54
CA ASP A 28 -14.62 0.22 7.33
C ASP A 28 -15.58 1.12 6.54
N SER A 29 -15.71 2.37 6.95
CA SER A 29 -16.66 3.33 6.33
C SER A 29 -16.28 3.71 4.89
N LEU A 30 -14.98 3.79 4.59
CA LEU A 30 -14.47 4.25 3.30
C LEU A 30 -14.01 3.12 2.37
N GLY A 31 -14.08 1.88 2.84
CA GLY A 31 -13.69 0.70 2.05
C GLY A 31 -12.19 0.64 1.78
N LEU A 32 -11.36 0.87 2.81
CA LEU A 32 -9.92 0.66 2.78
C LEU A 32 -9.59 -0.63 3.50
N LEU A 33 -8.97 -1.58 2.82
CA LEU A 33 -8.56 -2.86 3.42
C LEU A 33 -7.38 -2.65 4.37
N TYR A 34 -7.27 -3.51 5.36
CA TYR A 34 -6.27 -3.37 6.40
C TYR A 34 -5.59 -4.70 6.75
N ILE A 35 -4.28 -4.64 6.96
CA ILE A 35 -3.51 -5.71 7.61
C ILE A 35 -3.14 -5.22 9.01
N ASP A 36 -3.71 -5.85 10.01
CA ASP A 36 -3.47 -5.50 11.40
C ASP A 36 -2.32 -6.33 11.96
N GLU A 37 -1.33 -5.65 12.54
CA GLU A 37 -0.07 -6.26 12.92
C GLU A 37 0.18 -6.19 14.43
N LEU A 38 0.53 -7.36 14.97
CA LEU A 38 1.06 -7.47 16.31
C LEU A 38 2.43 -6.78 16.36
N ALA A 39 2.58 -5.80 17.22
CA ALA A 39 3.86 -5.13 17.41
C ALA A 39 4.97 -6.15 17.74
N GLY A 40 6.05 -6.10 16.99
CA GLY A 40 7.20 -6.97 17.13
C GLY A 40 8.13 -6.73 15.96
N TRP A 41 9.10 -5.81 16.13
CA TRP A 41 10.00 -5.43 15.05
C TRP A 41 11.39 -5.99 15.33
N GLN A 42 11.82 -6.91 14.46
CA GLN A 42 13.09 -7.62 14.49
C GLN A 42 13.34 -8.47 15.76
N ASN A 43 12.59 -8.23 16.84
CA ASN A 43 12.65 -9.00 18.07
C ASN A 43 11.25 -9.49 18.44
N ALA A 44 11.10 -10.80 18.55
CA ALA A 44 9.86 -11.43 18.93
C ALA A 44 9.54 -11.24 20.39
N TYR A 45 8.26 -11.10 20.73
CA TYR A 45 7.80 -11.26 22.11
C TYR A 45 7.98 -12.71 22.59
N ASP A 46 8.25 -12.90 23.89
CA ASP A 46 8.10 -14.21 24.49
C ASP A 46 6.65 -14.72 24.37
N THR A 47 6.47 -16.03 24.49
CA THR A 47 5.16 -16.66 24.29
C THR A 47 4.09 -16.16 25.25
N SER A 48 4.45 -15.85 26.50
CA SER A 48 3.50 -15.34 27.50
C SER A 48 3.00 -13.95 27.12
N THR A 49 3.91 -13.05 26.83
CA THR A 49 3.60 -11.68 26.38
C THR A 49 2.85 -11.70 25.06
N GLY A 50 3.33 -12.45 24.05
CA GLY A 50 2.70 -12.58 22.75
C GLY A 50 1.27 -13.12 22.85
N THR A 51 1.04 -14.14 23.69
CA THR A 51 -0.31 -14.69 23.94
C THR A 51 -1.28 -13.63 24.44
N ARG A 52 -0.85 -12.81 25.39
CA ARG A 52 -1.68 -11.74 25.92
C ARG A 52 -1.99 -10.69 24.85
N LEU A 53 -0.96 -10.24 24.12
CA LEU A 53 -1.10 -9.18 23.10
C LEU A 53 -1.96 -9.63 21.92
N VAL A 54 -1.79 -10.85 21.40
CA VAL A 54 -2.65 -11.40 20.35
C VAL A 54 -4.11 -11.42 20.80
N ARG A 55 -4.38 -11.90 22.02
CA ARG A 55 -5.74 -11.91 22.54
C ARG A 55 -6.33 -10.50 22.65
N GLU A 56 -5.58 -9.55 23.16
CA GLU A 56 -6.02 -8.16 23.32
C GLU A 56 -6.33 -7.52 21.96
N MET A 57 -5.43 -7.65 20.98
CA MET A 57 -5.59 -7.12 19.63
C MET A 57 -6.81 -7.73 18.95
N LEU A 58 -6.91 -9.05 18.88
CA LEU A 58 -8.03 -9.70 18.21
C LEU A 58 -9.37 -9.46 18.92
N THR A 59 -9.38 -9.40 20.25
CA THR A 59 -10.62 -9.12 20.99
C THR A 59 -11.14 -7.72 20.66
N ARG A 60 -10.25 -6.76 20.47
CA ARG A 60 -10.60 -5.39 20.08
C ARG A 60 -11.06 -5.33 18.62
N ASP A 61 -10.28 -5.91 17.70
CA ASP A 61 -10.32 -5.54 16.28
C ASP A 61 -11.03 -6.58 15.39
N VAL A 62 -11.32 -7.77 15.88
CA VAL A 62 -11.85 -8.89 15.07
C VAL A 62 -13.13 -8.57 14.30
N ASN A 63 -13.93 -7.62 14.78
CA ASN A 63 -15.20 -7.23 14.17
C ASN A 63 -15.09 -6.17 13.07
N HIS A 64 -13.89 -5.65 12.80
CA HIS A 64 -13.67 -4.72 11.69
C HIS A 64 -13.62 -5.48 10.36
N PRO A 65 -14.57 -5.26 9.44
CA PRO A 65 -14.60 -5.95 8.15
C PRO A 65 -13.46 -5.48 7.21
N CYS A 66 -12.85 -4.34 7.46
CA CYS A 66 -11.68 -3.87 6.70
C CYS A 66 -10.45 -4.76 6.91
N ILE A 67 -10.33 -5.45 8.04
CA ILE A 67 -9.18 -6.32 8.31
C ILE A 67 -9.32 -7.59 7.46
N VAL A 68 -8.37 -7.81 6.58
CA VAL A 68 -8.36 -8.95 5.66
C VAL A 68 -7.29 -9.99 6.01
N LEU A 69 -6.23 -9.57 6.68
CA LEU A 69 -5.12 -10.41 7.14
C LEU A 69 -4.67 -9.95 8.51
N TRP A 70 -4.12 -10.87 9.28
CA TRP A 70 -3.36 -10.58 10.49
C TRP A 70 -1.88 -10.69 10.20
N SER A 71 -1.06 -9.97 10.94
CA SER A 71 0.38 -10.04 10.87
C SER A 71 0.98 -10.29 12.25
N ASN A 72 1.89 -11.25 12.35
CA ASN A 72 2.57 -11.60 13.59
C ASN A 72 3.96 -10.98 13.61
N GLY A 73 4.03 -9.67 13.84
CA GLY A 73 5.30 -8.94 13.90
C GLY A 73 5.92 -8.63 12.54
N ASN A 74 7.10 -8.02 12.56
CA ASN A 74 7.82 -7.55 11.39
C ASN A 74 9.28 -8.00 11.41
N GLU A 75 9.83 -8.31 10.22
CA GLU A 75 11.28 -8.52 9.98
C GLU A 75 11.98 -9.45 11.01
N GLY A 76 11.40 -10.61 11.28
CA GLY A 76 11.90 -11.56 12.26
C GLY A 76 11.31 -11.37 13.66
N GLY A 77 10.50 -10.34 13.87
CA GLY A 77 9.84 -10.07 15.17
C GLY A 77 8.62 -10.95 15.47
N TRP A 78 8.45 -12.06 14.77
CA TRP A 78 7.34 -13.00 14.98
C TRP A 78 7.72 -14.15 15.93
N ASN A 79 6.76 -14.57 16.73
CA ASN A 79 6.83 -15.81 17.51
C ASN A 79 5.77 -16.80 16.99
N THR A 80 6.18 -17.77 16.19
CA THR A 80 5.26 -18.73 15.57
C THR A 80 4.50 -19.60 16.56
N ALA A 81 4.94 -19.69 17.82
CA ALA A 81 4.22 -20.39 18.88
C ALA A 81 2.85 -19.77 19.20
N VAL A 82 2.63 -18.50 18.83
CA VAL A 82 1.35 -17.81 19.06
C VAL A 82 0.44 -17.78 17.82
N ASP A 83 0.86 -18.30 16.68
CA ASP A 83 0.07 -18.28 15.42
C ASP A 83 -1.30 -18.93 15.57
N SER A 84 -1.37 -20.05 16.31
CA SER A 84 -2.63 -20.75 16.53
C SER A 84 -3.67 -19.90 17.27
N LEU A 85 -3.23 -18.89 18.02
CA LEU A 85 -4.12 -18.01 18.77
C LEU A 85 -4.89 -17.08 17.85
N PHE A 86 -4.30 -16.62 16.75
CA PHE A 86 -5.02 -15.83 15.74
C PHE A 86 -6.24 -16.60 15.25
N ARG A 87 -6.08 -17.88 14.92
CA ARG A 87 -7.20 -18.73 14.50
C ARG A 87 -8.19 -19.03 15.63
N THR A 88 -7.73 -19.01 16.89
CA THR A 88 -8.56 -19.26 18.06
C THR A 88 -9.49 -18.08 18.34
N TYR A 89 -8.98 -16.86 18.23
CA TYR A 89 -9.74 -15.65 18.55
C TYR A 89 -10.43 -15.02 17.34
N ASP A 90 -10.07 -15.41 16.12
CA ASP A 90 -10.74 -14.95 14.90
C ASP A 90 -11.73 -16.00 14.37
N PRO A 91 -13.06 -15.77 14.49
CA PRO A 91 -14.08 -16.68 13.95
C PRO A 91 -14.01 -16.83 12.43
N GLN A 92 -13.50 -15.82 11.72
CA GLN A 92 -13.32 -15.83 10.26
C GLN A 92 -12.07 -16.60 9.84
N LYS A 93 -11.15 -16.88 10.77
CA LYS A 93 -9.89 -17.61 10.54
C LYS A 93 -9.05 -17.01 9.42
N ARG A 94 -8.97 -15.66 9.38
CA ARG A 94 -8.13 -14.94 8.44
C ARG A 94 -6.67 -15.41 8.54
N HIS A 95 -5.96 -15.35 7.44
CA HIS A 95 -4.56 -15.77 7.40
C HIS A 95 -3.68 -14.85 8.25
N VAL A 96 -2.60 -15.43 8.77
CA VAL A 96 -1.55 -14.72 9.51
C VAL A 96 -0.31 -14.68 8.63
N ILE A 97 0.23 -13.48 8.39
CA ILE A 97 1.47 -13.31 7.66
C ILE A 97 2.64 -13.04 8.59
N HIS A 98 3.84 -13.28 8.09
CA HIS A 98 5.11 -13.06 8.76
C HIS A 98 6.00 -12.18 7.86
N PRO A 99 5.78 -10.86 7.84
CA PRO A 99 6.54 -9.96 6.95
C PRO A 99 8.04 -10.01 7.28
N TRP A 100 8.68 -10.15 6.34
CA TRP A 100 9.34 -10.39 5.08
C TRP A 100 9.51 -11.88 4.69
N ALA A 101 8.87 -12.79 5.40
CA ALA A 101 9.09 -14.21 5.23
C ALA A 101 8.26 -14.79 4.06
N ASP A 102 8.81 -15.85 3.51
CA ASP A 102 8.11 -16.80 2.67
C ASP A 102 7.45 -17.83 3.60
N PHE A 103 6.18 -17.67 3.90
CA PHE A 103 5.46 -18.46 4.89
C PHE A 103 4.15 -19.00 4.33
N ASP A 104 3.88 -20.28 4.54
CA ASP A 104 2.74 -20.98 3.97
C ASP A 104 2.66 -20.80 2.44
N GLU A 105 1.54 -20.27 1.94
CA GLU A 105 1.30 -20.00 0.52
C GLU A 105 1.53 -18.54 0.12
N LEU A 106 2.01 -17.71 1.05
CA LEU A 106 2.27 -16.28 0.86
C LEU A 106 3.77 -15.98 0.90
N ASP A 107 4.19 -15.17 -0.04
CA ASP A 107 5.52 -14.57 -0.10
C ASP A 107 5.39 -13.07 0.15
N THR A 108 5.83 -12.63 1.32
CA THR A 108 5.72 -11.25 1.79
C THR A 108 7.06 -10.52 1.81
N HIS A 109 7.98 -10.92 0.92
CA HIS A 109 9.33 -10.38 0.84
C HIS A 109 9.36 -8.85 0.88
N HIS A 110 10.28 -8.28 1.67
CA HIS A 110 10.50 -6.85 1.72
C HIS A 110 11.51 -6.40 0.67
N TYR A 111 11.26 -5.26 0.07
CA TYR A 111 12.13 -4.57 -0.90
C TYR A 111 12.66 -5.49 -2.00
N PRO A 112 11.79 -6.27 -2.66
CA PRO A 112 12.23 -7.11 -3.76
C PRO A 112 12.81 -6.25 -4.87
N ALA A 113 13.98 -6.63 -5.37
CA ALA A 113 14.52 -6.00 -6.56
C ALA A 113 13.60 -6.28 -7.77
N TYR A 114 13.64 -5.42 -8.78
CA TYR A 114 12.79 -5.53 -9.97
C TYR A 114 12.77 -6.94 -10.58
N LEU A 115 13.95 -7.55 -10.73
CA LEU A 115 14.07 -8.90 -11.28
C LEU A 115 13.68 -10.01 -10.31
N THR A 116 13.62 -9.75 -9.02
CA THR A 116 13.20 -10.75 -8.02
C THR A 116 11.77 -11.20 -8.27
N GLY A 117 10.87 -10.28 -8.61
CA GLY A 117 9.50 -10.61 -8.99
C GLY A 117 9.44 -11.58 -10.15
N VAL A 118 10.24 -11.35 -11.20
CA VAL A 118 10.32 -12.25 -12.37
C VAL A 118 10.77 -13.66 -11.96
N ALA A 119 11.81 -13.77 -11.14
CA ALA A 119 12.30 -15.07 -10.67
C ALA A 119 11.27 -15.81 -9.82
N ARG A 120 10.55 -15.12 -8.96
CA ARG A 120 9.45 -15.66 -8.15
C ARG A 120 8.33 -16.21 -9.01
N PHE A 121 7.91 -15.47 -10.02
CA PHE A 121 6.86 -15.90 -10.94
C PHE A 121 7.25 -17.08 -11.82
N THR A 122 8.53 -17.19 -12.18
CA THR A 122 9.02 -18.28 -13.02
C THR A 122 9.16 -19.60 -12.25
N ASN A 123 9.58 -19.53 -10.99
CA ASN A 123 9.91 -20.71 -10.18
C ASN A 123 8.96 -20.91 -8.99
N GLY A 124 8.08 -19.95 -8.73
CA GLY A 124 7.19 -19.96 -7.58
C GLY A 124 5.77 -20.38 -7.92
N TYR A 125 5.08 -20.85 -6.90
CA TYR A 125 3.65 -21.17 -6.92
C TYR A 125 2.89 -20.43 -5.83
N LYS A 126 3.59 -19.61 -5.05
CA LYS A 126 3.02 -18.85 -3.94
C LYS A 126 2.46 -17.53 -4.41
N VAL A 127 1.47 -17.04 -3.68
CA VAL A 127 0.97 -15.69 -3.87
C VAL A 127 2.04 -14.69 -3.43
N PHE A 128 2.47 -13.84 -4.34
CA PHE A 128 3.47 -12.81 -4.09
C PHE A 128 2.79 -11.50 -3.71
N MET A 129 3.07 -11.04 -2.49
CA MET A 129 2.52 -9.80 -1.93
C MET A 129 3.59 -9.14 -1.05
N PRO A 130 4.53 -8.39 -1.63
CA PRO A 130 5.55 -7.73 -0.83
C PRO A 130 4.90 -6.81 0.21
N ALA A 131 5.19 -7.09 1.49
CA ALA A 131 4.63 -6.34 2.59
C ALA A 131 5.28 -4.95 2.76
N GLU A 132 6.45 -4.77 2.14
CA GLU A 132 7.09 -3.48 1.92
C GLU A 132 7.84 -3.50 0.60
N PHE A 133 7.69 -2.46 -0.21
CA PHE A 133 8.48 -2.30 -1.43
C PHE A 133 8.66 -0.81 -1.77
N MET A 134 9.69 -0.50 -2.56
CA MET A 134 10.03 0.86 -3.00
C MET A 134 10.18 1.84 -1.85
N HIS A 135 11.13 1.54 -0.96
CA HIS A 135 11.47 2.39 0.17
C HIS A 135 12.05 3.73 -0.32
N GLY A 136 11.50 4.84 0.15
CA GLY A 136 11.89 6.18 -0.31
C GLY A 136 13.36 6.52 -0.16
N GLN A 137 14.03 5.99 0.85
CA GLN A 137 15.49 6.16 1.02
C GLN A 137 16.29 5.58 -0.14
N TYR A 138 15.84 4.46 -0.71
CA TYR A 138 16.57 3.73 -1.73
C TYR A 138 16.19 4.19 -3.14
N ASP A 139 15.00 4.71 -3.30
CA ASP A 139 14.45 5.08 -4.59
C ASP A 139 14.76 6.53 -5.00
N GLN A 140 15.22 7.34 -4.08
CA GLN A 140 15.64 8.74 -4.27
C GLN A 140 14.61 9.64 -4.99
N GLY A 141 13.36 9.33 -4.90
CA GLY A 141 12.33 10.10 -5.59
C GLY A 141 11.03 9.36 -5.71
N HIS A 142 10.46 8.99 -4.61
CA HIS A 142 9.18 8.34 -4.42
C HIS A 142 8.33 8.22 -5.68
N GLY A 143 8.05 7.02 -6.11
CA GLY A 143 7.28 6.73 -7.29
C GLY A 143 8.09 6.68 -8.59
N ALA A 144 9.33 7.10 -8.62
CA ALA A 144 10.22 6.78 -9.74
C ALA A 144 10.37 5.26 -9.85
N GLY A 145 10.12 4.71 -11.04
CA GLY A 145 10.11 3.24 -11.24
C GLY A 145 8.86 2.51 -10.77
N LEU A 146 7.91 3.14 -10.08
CA LEU A 146 6.67 2.47 -9.65
C LEU A 146 5.91 1.88 -10.84
N GLU A 147 5.83 2.59 -11.94
CA GLU A 147 5.16 2.12 -13.16
C GLU A 147 5.81 0.83 -13.68
N ASP A 148 7.14 0.78 -13.73
CA ASP A 148 7.89 -0.39 -14.20
C ASP A 148 7.70 -1.59 -13.26
N PHE A 149 7.85 -1.40 -11.95
CA PHE A 149 7.60 -2.45 -10.95
C PHE A 149 6.16 -2.97 -11.04
N TRP A 150 5.19 -2.05 -11.09
CA TRP A 150 3.79 -2.40 -11.12
C TRP A 150 3.40 -3.13 -12.40
N ALA A 151 3.86 -2.68 -13.55
CA ALA A 151 3.64 -3.35 -14.83
C ALA A 151 4.24 -4.77 -14.85
N ASN A 152 5.45 -4.92 -14.31
CA ASN A 152 6.11 -6.22 -14.19
C ASN A 152 5.32 -7.15 -13.27
N TYR A 153 4.99 -6.71 -12.06
CA TYR A 153 4.34 -7.57 -11.07
C TYR A 153 2.91 -7.94 -11.45
N THR A 154 2.12 -6.98 -11.94
CA THR A 154 0.73 -7.21 -12.37
C THR A 154 0.62 -8.06 -13.64
N SER A 155 1.71 -8.29 -14.36
CA SER A 155 1.73 -9.20 -15.50
C SER A 155 1.51 -10.68 -15.09
N HIS A 156 1.67 -11.01 -13.82
CA HIS A 156 1.56 -12.37 -13.30
C HIS A 156 0.35 -12.57 -12.39
N PRO A 157 -0.44 -13.64 -12.57
CA PRO A 157 -1.68 -13.87 -11.81
C PRO A 157 -1.46 -14.18 -10.32
N LEU A 158 -0.24 -14.55 -9.91
CA LEU A 158 0.08 -14.77 -8.50
C LEU A 158 0.43 -13.47 -7.74
N PHE A 159 0.51 -12.33 -8.40
CA PHE A 159 0.73 -11.08 -7.72
C PHE A 159 -0.59 -10.56 -7.10
N ALA A 160 -0.61 -10.38 -5.79
CA ALA A 160 -1.79 -9.95 -5.06
C ALA A 160 -1.79 -8.46 -4.67
N GLY A 161 -0.83 -7.69 -5.15
CA GLY A 161 -0.59 -6.31 -4.72
C GLY A 161 0.63 -6.20 -3.81
N GLY A 162 0.87 -5.01 -3.28
CA GLY A 162 2.01 -4.76 -2.41
C GLY A 162 1.85 -3.45 -1.65
N PHE A 163 2.65 -3.28 -0.61
CA PHE A 163 2.58 -2.13 0.29
C PHE A 163 3.86 -1.30 0.15
N MET A 164 3.68 -0.06 -0.28
CA MET A 164 4.81 0.88 -0.40
C MET A 164 5.23 1.39 0.98
N TRP A 165 6.51 1.46 1.21
CA TRP A 165 7.08 2.06 2.40
C TRP A 165 7.64 3.46 2.10
N ALA A 166 7.06 4.57 2.63
CA ALA A 166 5.91 4.53 3.54
C ALA A 166 4.87 5.57 3.11
N PHE A 167 3.78 5.70 3.91
CA PHE A 167 2.73 6.68 3.61
C PHE A 167 3.19 8.12 3.86
N SER A 168 3.80 8.38 5.00
CA SER A 168 4.24 9.73 5.37
C SER A 168 5.63 9.75 5.94
N ASP A 169 6.33 10.83 5.69
CA ASP A 169 7.58 11.11 6.38
C ASP A 169 7.41 10.98 7.89
N GLU A 170 8.39 10.36 8.53
CA GLU A 170 8.40 10.14 9.97
C GLU A 170 9.01 11.35 10.67
N ALA A 171 8.24 11.95 11.57
CA ALA A 171 8.73 13.01 12.42
C ALA A 171 7.93 13.09 13.72
N VAL A 172 8.61 13.41 14.80
CA VAL A 172 8.02 13.62 16.12
C VAL A 172 8.08 15.09 16.49
N ARG A 173 6.95 15.68 16.82
CA ARG A 173 6.92 17.04 17.34
C ARG A 173 7.37 17.08 18.78
N ARG A 174 8.54 17.64 19.02
CA ARG A 174 9.17 17.71 20.35
C ARG A 174 8.60 18.85 21.18
N SER A 175 7.83 18.52 22.22
CA SER A 175 7.30 19.51 23.15
C SER A 175 8.40 20.17 24.00
N ASP A 176 9.48 19.45 24.29
CA ASP A 176 10.66 19.91 24.99
C ASP A 176 11.59 20.82 24.17
N ARG A 177 11.34 20.92 22.85
CA ARG A 177 12.08 21.76 21.89
C ARG A 177 11.17 22.74 21.14
N ASN A 178 10.23 23.36 21.83
CA ASN A 178 9.31 24.35 21.28
C ASN A 178 8.55 23.88 20.03
N GLY A 179 8.24 22.59 19.92
CA GLY A 179 7.51 22.02 18.80
C GLY A 179 8.37 21.79 17.55
N GLN A 180 9.68 21.85 17.66
CA GLN A 180 10.56 21.45 16.57
C GLN A 180 10.31 20.01 16.19
N LEU A 181 10.30 19.72 14.88
CA LEU A 181 10.28 18.36 14.40
C LEU A 181 11.61 17.69 14.63
N ASP A 182 11.58 16.52 15.24
CA ASP A 182 12.71 15.62 15.39
C ASP A 182 12.48 14.43 14.45
N SER A 183 13.32 14.34 13.45
CA SER A 183 13.30 13.27 12.46
C SER A 183 14.63 12.52 12.50
N ASP A 184 14.64 11.28 12.06
CA ASP A 184 15.88 10.50 11.96
C ASP A 184 16.68 10.87 10.71
N LYS A 185 17.03 12.15 10.61
CA LYS A 185 17.86 12.72 9.55
C LYS A 185 17.36 12.33 8.14
N PHE A 186 18.17 11.54 7.42
CA PHE A 186 17.83 11.06 6.07
C PHE A 186 16.99 9.78 6.06
N ASN A 187 16.77 9.14 7.19
CA ASN A 187 15.94 7.94 7.28
C ASN A 187 14.46 8.27 7.32
N ALA A 188 14.11 9.43 7.82
CA ALA A 188 12.73 9.83 8.04
C ALA A 188 11.98 10.32 6.79
N PRO A 189 12.60 10.97 5.79
CA PRO A 189 11.91 11.39 4.58
C PRO A 189 11.77 10.22 3.58
N ASP A 190 10.91 9.27 3.90
CA ASP A 190 10.63 8.08 3.11
C ASP A 190 9.12 7.92 2.79
N GLY A 191 8.34 8.93 3.12
CA GLY A 191 6.90 8.97 2.88
C GLY A 191 6.51 9.40 1.46
N ILE A 192 5.27 9.15 1.09
CA ILE A 192 4.62 9.68 -0.12
C ILE A 192 4.15 11.11 0.11
N VAL A 193 3.90 11.44 1.36
CA VAL A 193 3.53 12.79 1.84
C VAL A 193 4.43 13.20 2.97
N GLY A 194 4.62 14.50 3.14
CA GLY A 194 5.39 15.05 4.24
C GLY A 194 4.72 14.81 5.62
N PRO A 195 5.42 15.16 6.72
CA PRO A 195 4.97 14.85 8.09
C PRO A 195 3.68 15.56 8.50
N TYR A 196 3.34 16.65 7.84
CA TYR A 196 2.06 17.37 8.02
C TYR A 196 1.04 17.04 6.91
N ARG A 197 1.27 15.95 6.14
CA ARG A 197 0.43 15.51 5.02
C ARG A 197 0.47 16.45 3.81
N GLU A 198 1.49 17.28 3.70
CA GLU A 198 1.78 18.03 2.49
C GLU A 198 2.05 17.07 1.33
N ARG A 199 1.47 17.39 0.18
CA ARG A 199 1.57 16.53 -1.02
C ARG A 199 2.93 16.72 -1.69
N GLU A 200 3.66 15.65 -1.82
CA GLU A 200 4.92 15.58 -2.56
C GLU A 200 4.71 15.11 -4.00
N GLY A 201 5.76 15.09 -4.80
CA GLY A 201 5.69 14.67 -6.20
C GLY A 201 5.19 13.24 -6.38
N SER A 202 5.58 12.37 -5.47
CA SER A 202 5.16 10.96 -5.39
C SER A 202 3.66 10.74 -5.30
N VAL A 203 2.91 11.66 -4.67
CA VAL A 203 1.43 11.59 -4.60
C VAL A 203 0.82 11.49 -6.00
N TYR A 204 1.34 12.29 -6.94
CA TYR A 204 0.80 12.34 -8.30
C TYR A 204 1.18 11.09 -9.09
N THR A 205 2.41 10.58 -8.92
CA THR A 205 2.85 9.34 -9.55
C THR A 205 2.03 8.15 -9.07
N VAL A 206 1.91 7.99 -7.74
CA VAL A 206 1.13 6.91 -7.14
C VAL A 206 -0.32 6.94 -7.61
N ARG A 207 -0.94 8.12 -7.58
CA ARG A 207 -2.32 8.30 -8.00
C ARG A 207 -2.55 7.94 -9.47
N GLU A 208 -1.58 8.24 -10.34
CA GLU A 208 -1.67 7.92 -11.77
C GLU A 208 -1.45 6.44 -12.03
N VAL A 209 -0.37 5.86 -11.49
CA VAL A 209 -0.04 4.44 -11.71
C VAL A 209 -1.11 3.51 -11.15
N TRP A 210 -1.70 3.86 -10.00
CA TRP A 210 -2.75 3.08 -9.37
C TRP A 210 -4.16 3.57 -9.71
N ALA A 211 -4.31 4.43 -10.73
CA ALA A 211 -5.63 4.82 -11.20
C ALA A 211 -6.43 3.58 -11.64
N PRO A 212 -7.65 3.38 -11.11
CA PRO A 212 -8.41 2.16 -11.39
C PRO A 212 -9.03 2.15 -12.79
N ILE A 213 -8.95 3.27 -13.52
CA ILE A 213 -9.34 3.38 -14.90
C ILE A 213 -8.14 3.84 -15.71
N GLN A 214 -7.62 2.97 -16.54
CA GLN A 214 -6.45 3.22 -17.36
C GLN A 214 -6.87 3.50 -18.81
N PHE A 215 -6.39 4.61 -19.36
CA PHE A 215 -6.52 4.92 -20.78
C PHE A 215 -5.38 4.27 -21.55
N ARG A 216 -5.70 3.41 -22.53
CA ARG A 216 -4.67 2.79 -23.38
C ARG A 216 -4.09 3.77 -24.41
N GLN A 217 -4.86 4.80 -24.74
CA GLN A 217 -4.45 5.79 -25.73
C GLN A 217 -3.96 7.05 -25.03
N LEU A 218 -2.67 7.32 -25.11
CA LEU A 218 -2.03 8.49 -24.51
C LEU A 218 -2.02 9.72 -25.43
N TYR A 219 -2.24 9.51 -26.73
CA TYR A 219 -2.13 10.58 -27.72
C TYR A 219 -3.36 10.65 -28.60
N ILE A 220 -3.81 11.87 -28.86
CA ILE A 220 -4.86 12.15 -29.84
C ILE A 220 -4.17 12.64 -31.11
N THR A 221 -4.28 11.85 -32.19
CA THR A 221 -3.73 12.17 -33.49
C THR A 221 -4.83 12.74 -34.41
N PRO A 222 -4.48 13.33 -35.56
CA PRO A 222 -5.46 13.79 -36.54
C PRO A 222 -6.40 12.68 -37.06
N SER A 223 -5.99 11.41 -36.92
CA SER A 223 -6.82 10.26 -37.33
C SER A 223 -7.70 9.71 -36.17
N PHE A 224 -7.75 10.37 -35.04
CA PHE A 224 -8.58 9.98 -33.90
C PHE A 224 -10.06 10.01 -34.23
N ARG A 225 -10.76 8.92 -33.96
CA ARG A 225 -12.19 8.72 -34.35
C ARG A 225 -13.15 8.95 -33.17
N GLY A 226 -12.68 9.47 -32.04
CA GLY A 226 -13.54 9.68 -30.88
C GLY A 226 -13.69 8.44 -29.97
N GLU A 227 -12.90 7.40 -30.18
CA GLU A 227 -12.96 6.16 -29.42
C GLU A 227 -11.78 6.06 -28.47
N PHE A 228 -12.07 5.71 -27.21
CA PHE A 228 -11.05 5.45 -26.17
C PHE A 228 -11.17 4.01 -25.69
N ALA A 229 -10.06 3.30 -25.66
CA ALA A 229 -9.97 2.01 -25.01
C ALA A 229 -9.60 2.22 -23.53
N LEU A 230 -10.46 1.71 -22.63
CA LEU A 230 -10.27 1.79 -21.18
C LEU A 230 -10.01 0.39 -20.62
N THR A 231 -9.11 0.32 -19.65
CA THR A 231 -8.96 -0.86 -18.80
C THR A 231 -9.54 -0.53 -17.42
N ASN A 232 -10.45 -1.37 -16.95
CA ASN A 232 -11.02 -1.27 -15.60
C ASN A 232 -10.28 -2.21 -14.66
N THR A 233 -9.61 -1.66 -13.66
CA THR A 233 -8.92 -2.41 -12.61
C THR A 233 -9.60 -2.27 -11.25
N TYR A 234 -10.79 -1.68 -11.18
CA TYR A 234 -11.60 -1.74 -9.96
C TYR A 234 -11.91 -3.18 -9.61
N LEU A 235 -11.80 -3.54 -8.33
CA LEU A 235 -12.13 -4.88 -7.84
C LEU A 235 -13.64 -5.13 -7.76
N TYR A 236 -14.43 -4.09 -7.48
CA TYR A 236 -15.86 -4.22 -7.18
C TYR A 236 -16.76 -3.28 -7.99
N THR A 237 -16.22 -2.38 -8.80
CA THR A 237 -16.98 -1.37 -9.54
C THR A 237 -17.03 -1.69 -11.04
N ASN A 238 -18.22 -1.78 -11.60
CA ASN A 238 -18.41 -1.90 -13.03
C ASN A 238 -18.51 -0.50 -13.66
N LEU A 239 -17.80 -0.24 -14.76
CA LEU A 239 -17.82 1.07 -15.41
C LEU A 239 -19.19 1.47 -15.97
N ARG A 240 -20.11 0.52 -16.19
CA ARG A 240 -21.51 0.83 -16.56
C ARG A 240 -22.24 1.65 -15.51
N ASP A 241 -21.79 1.56 -14.24
CA ASP A 241 -22.37 2.27 -13.10
C ASP A 241 -21.69 3.63 -12.90
N CYS A 242 -20.72 3.97 -13.73
CA CYS A 242 -19.98 5.21 -13.69
C CYS A 242 -20.48 6.19 -14.76
N ARG A 243 -20.32 7.48 -14.49
CA ARG A 243 -20.57 8.54 -15.47
C ARG A 243 -19.24 9.11 -15.95
N MET A 244 -19.02 9.08 -17.25
CA MET A 244 -17.89 9.74 -17.89
C MET A 244 -18.26 11.18 -18.26
N ASN A 245 -17.44 12.14 -17.84
CA ASN A 245 -17.52 13.53 -18.28
C ASN A 245 -16.22 13.85 -19.04
N TYR A 246 -16.32 14.60 -20.12
CA TYR A 246 -15.16 15.06 -20.86
C TYR A 246 -15.25 16.56 -21.14
N ARG A 247 -14.09 17.18 -21.34
CA ARG A 247 -13.97 18.57 -21.79
C ARG A 247 -12.92 18.63 -22.89
N LEU A 248 -13.25 19.28 -23.99
CA LEU A 248 -12.31 19.50 -25.09
C LEU A 248 -11.80 20.93 -25.01
N TYR A 249 -10.49 21.08 -24.93
CA TYR A 249 -9.82 22.38 -24.94
C TYR A 249 -9.00 22.52 -26.21
N ARG A 250 -9.04 23.72 -26.80
CA ARG A 250 -8.14 24.10 -27.87
C ARG A 250 -7.15 25.12 -27.33
N TYR A 251 -5.88 24.77 -27.41
CA TYR A 251 -4.81 25.68 -27.07
C TYR A 251 -4.28 26.38 -28.31
N PRO A 252 -3.90 27.68 -28.24
CA PRO A 252 -3.19 28.33 -29.34
C PRO A 252 -1.86 27.62 -29.58
N SER A 253 -1.52 27.43 -30.84
CA SER A 253 -0.23 26.81 -31.18
C SER A 253 0.91 27.77 -30.86
N PRO A 254 1.92 27.37 -30.08
CA PRO A 254 3.08 28.21 -29.83
C PRO A 254 3.97 28.43 -31.07
N LEU A 255 3.70 27.68 -32.15
CA LEU A 255 4.41 27.79 -33.44
C LEU A 255 3.71 28.74 -34.45
N ARG A 256 2.60 29.35 -34.12
CA ARG A 256 2.03 30.48 -34.86
C ARG A 256 2.50 31.77 -34.21
N GLU A 257 3.74 32.09 -34.38
CA GLU A 257 4.12 33.48 -34.43
C GLU A 257 3.53 34.07 -35.72
N GLU A 258 2.89 35.16 -35.53
CA GLU A 258 2.20 35.94 -36.54
C GLU A 258 3.11 36.28 -37.69
N ALA A 259 2.65 36.01 -38.90
CA ALA A 259 3.17 36.64 -40.11
C ALA A 259 2.59 38.05 -40.23
#